data_b6b23b5a7b8cbb79e346a837c31ab7b0
#
_entry.id   b6b23b5a7b8cbb79e346a837c31ab7b0
#
_cell.length_a   1.000
_cell.length_b   1.000
_cell.length_c   1.000
_cell.angle_alpha   90.00
_cell.angle_beta   90.00
_cell.angle_gamma   90.00
#
_symmetry.space_group_name_H-M   'P 1'
#
loop_
_entity.id
_entity.type
_entity.pdbx_description
1 polymer ?
#
loop_
_entity_poly.entity_id
_entity_poly.type
_entity_poly.pdbx_seq_one_letter_code
_entity_poly.pdbx_strand_id
1 'polypeptide(L)'
;MKINWNFIKFLVVTGLIVFLFSFSKQRNEVRNLTNIEIEFMDENALFITQNSVNKLLIVNNDTLTSIGKETLVLNKMEETLLKNPMIKNAEVFLTIDGLLGVKIEQRKPIARVLGSPDFYIDEEGTKMPLSTVHSARVPIITGVLNDDFENVTKLLLKINEDDFMIACVIGLQVEPNETINLRIRKNDFKVLFGKPVDIDNKFQKFKAFYKLTKQDSLLSNYSLVDLQFNSQVVATKRITNGE
;
A
#
# COMPACT_ATOMS: atom_id res chain seq x y z
N MET A 1 63.36 -31.31 32.33
CA MET A 1 62.30 -30.37 31.95
C MET A 1 61.00 -31.13 32.02
N LYS A 2 60.12 -30.83 33.01
CA LYS A 2 58.79 -31.50 33.10
C LYS A 2 57.86 -30.84 32.10
N ILE A 3 57.52 -31.56 31.08
CA ILE A 3 56.51 -31.06 30.05
C ILE A 3 55.16 -30.90 30.75
N ASN A 4 54.63 -29.70 30.73
CA ASN A 4 53.38 -29.42 31.38
C ASN A 4 52.23 -29.93 30.45
N TRP A 5 51.66 -31.11 30.75
CA TRP A 5 50.68 -31.82 29.96
C TRP A 5 49.40 -31.00 29.77
N ASN A 6 49.05 -30.13 30.73
CA ASN A 6 47.91 -29.23 30.64
C ASN A 6 48.16 -28.12 29.62
N PHE A 7 49.40 -27.64 29.46
CA PHE A 7 49.73 -26.63 28.44
C PHE A 7 49.64 -27.22 27.03
N ILE A 8 50.03 -28.48 26.83
CA ILE A 8 49.88 -29.17 25.56
C ILE A 8 48.40 -29.35 25.20
N LYS A 9 47.54 -29.76 26.16
CA LYS A 9 46.09 -29.88 25.97
C LYS A 9 45.48 -28.53 25.57
N PHE A 10 45.86 -27.46 26.26
CA PHE A 10 45.38 -26.11 25.94
C PHE A 10 45.74 -25.71 24.51
N LEU A 11 46.97 -25.96 24.09
CA LEU A 11 47.47 -25.61 22.76
C LEU A 11 46.75 -26.41 21.66
N VAL A 12 46.47 -27.70 21.90
CA VAL A 12 45.71 -28.55 20.98
C VAL A 12 44.25 -28.07 20.85
N VAL A 13 43.58 -27.73 21.97
CA VAL A 13 42.22 -27.23 21.95
C VAL A 13 42.13 -25.87 21.24
N THR A 14 43.07 -24.96 21.51
CA THR A 14 43.14 -23.67 20.82
C THR A 14 43.39 -23.85 19.32
N GLY A 15 44.29 -24.73 18.93
CA GLY A 15 44.50 -25.04 17.53
C GLY A 15 43.28 -25.62 16.82
N LEU A 16 42.54 -26.49 17.53
CA LEU A 16 41.30 -27.07 17.01
C LEU A 16 40.20 -26.00 16.84
N ILE A 17 40.06 -25.07 17.78
CA ILE A 17 39.11 -23.96 17.68
C ILE A 17 39.46 -23.06 16.49
N VAL A 18 40.72 -22.67 16.32
CA VAL A 18 41.18 -21.86 15.19
C VAL A 18 40.95 -22.58 13.86
N PHE A 19 41.22 -23.88 13.80
CA PHE A 19 40.99 -24.71 12.63
C PHE A 19 39.50 -24.78 12.27
N LEU A 20 38.62 -25.05 13.24
CA LEU A 20 37.17 -25.10 13.04
C LEU A 20 36.62 -23.73 12.61
N PHE A 21 37.13 -22.67 13.19
CA PHE A 21 36.71 -21.31 12.81
C PHE A 21 37.14 -20.97 11.38
N SER A 22 38.40 -21.28 11.01
CA SER A 22 38.92 -21.07 9.65
C SER A 22 38.14 -21.90 8.62
N PHE A 23 37.91 -23.20 8.96
CA PHE A 23 37.12 -24.09 8.09
C PHE A 23 35.68 -23.63 7.93
N SER A 24 35.04 -23.21 9.01
CA SER A 24 33.67 -22.65 8.98
C SER A 24 33.60 -21.39 8.13
N LYS A 25 34.59 -20.50 8.26
CA LYS A 25 34.68 -19.28 7.46
C LYS A 25 34.86 -19.58 5.97
N GLN A 26 35.78 -20.46 5.61
CA GLN A 26 36.01 -20.82 4.22
C GLN A 26 34.80 -21.52 3.57
N ARG A 27 34.16 -22.42 4.32
CA ARG A 27 32.92 -23.08 3.84
C ARG A 27 31.78 -22.09 3.67
N ASN A 28 31.71 -21.03 4.48
CA ASN A 28 30.72 -19.98 4.39
C ASN A 28 30.99 -19.04 3.20
N GLU A 29 32.23 -18.73 2.84
CA GLU A 29 32.61 -17.89 1.71
C GLU A 29 32.36 -18.53 0.33
N VAL A 30 32.42 -19.88 0.25
CA VAL A 30 32.24 -20.66 -0.99
C VAL A 30 30.76 -20.91 -1.33
N ARG A 31 29.82 -20.55 -0.44
CA ARG A 31 28.40 -20.73 -0.72
C ARG A 31 27.92 -19.72 -1.77
N ASN A 32 27.71 -20.18 -2.96
CA ASN A 32 27.07 -19.41 -4.04
C ASN A 32 25.56 -19.29 -3.76
N LEU A 33 24.97 -18.18 -4.16
CA LEU A 33 23.52 -18.04 -4.24
C LEU A 33 22.97 -19.13 -5.17
N THR A 34 22.09 -19.97 -4.65
CA THR A 34 21.52 -21.10 -5.38
C THR A 34 20.23 -20.71 -6.10
N ASN A 35 19.40 -19.88 -5.48
CA ASN A 35 18.12 -19.47 -6.02
C ASN A 35 17.62 -18.18 -5.36
N ILE A 36 16.68 -17.48 -6.01
CA ILE A 36 15.95 -16.35 -5.46
C ILE A 36 14.50 -16.77 -5.31
N GLU A 37 13.97 -16.67 -4.11
CA GLU A 37 12.56 -16.92 -3.81
C GLU A 37 11.88 -15.63 -3.40
N ILE A 38 10.82 -15.23 -4.16
CA ILE A 38 10.07 -14.02 -3.92
C ILE A 38 8.70 -14.41 -3.43
N GLU A 39 8.38 -13.96 -2.22
CA GLU A 39 7.09 -14.12 -1.56
C GLU A 39 6.38 -12.77 -1.47
N PHE A 40 5.15 -12.71 -1.97
CA PHE A 40 4.27 -11.56 -1.76
C PHE A 40 3.38 -11.83 -0.56
N MET A 41 3.34 -10.89 0.40
CA MET A 41 2.53 -11.02 1.61
C MET A 41 1.02 -10.96 1.30
N ASP A 42 0.64 -10.33 0.19
CA ASP A 42 -0.74 -10.25 -0.30
C ASP A 42 -0.89 -11.03 -1.60
N GLU A 43 -1.61 -12.16 -1.58
CA GLU A 43 -1.78 -13.03 -2.75
C GLU A 43 -2.86 -12.54 -3.75
N ASN A 44 -3.80 -11.69 -3.32
CA ASN A 44 -5.05 -11.48 -4.05
C ASN A 44 -5.05 -10.40 -5.14
N ALA A 45 -4.06 -9.52 -5.19
CA ALA A 45 -4.00 -8.44 -6.18
C ALA A 45 -2.58 -7.96 -6.39
N LEU A 46 -1.85 -8.57 -7.31
CA LEU A 46 -0.47 -8.20 -7.59
C LEU A 46 -0.40 -6.99 -8.53
N PHE A 47 0.08 -5.86 -8.01
CA PHE A 47 0.36 -4.65 -8.79
C PHE A 47 1.74 -4.66 -9.44
N ILE A 48 2.65 -5.51 -8.94
CA ILE A 48 3.99 -5.76 -9.48
C ILE A 48 4.20 -7.27 -9.64
N THR A 49 4.91 -7.69 -10.70
CA THR A 49 5.18 -9.11 -10.97
C THR A 49 6.49 -9.57 -10.33
N GLN A 50 6.62 -10.88 -10.06
CA GLN A 50 7.89 -11.50 -9.65
C GLN A 50 9.04 -11.17 -10.64
N ASN A 51 8.74 -11.19 -11.94
CA ASN A 51 9.73 -10.84 -12.97
C ASN A 51 10.22 -9.39 -12.86
N SER A 52 9.33 -8.45 -12.49
CA SER A 52 9.71 -7.06 -12.27
C SER A 52 10.60 -6.92 -11.03
N VAL A 53 10.28 -7.63 -9.96
CA VAL A 53 11.10 -7.67 -8.74
C VAL A 53 12.48 -8.28 -9.02
N ASN A 54 12.52 -9.42 -9.73
CA ASN A 54 13.79 -10.04 -10.14
C ASN A 54 14.67 -9.06 -10.94
N LYS A 55 14.07 -8.32 -11.89
CA LYS A 55 14.82 -7.30 -12.65
C LYS A 55 15.40 -6.21 -11.76
N LEU A 56 14.66 -5.73 -10.76
CA LEU A 56 15.16 -4.72 -9.82
C LEU A 56 16.35 -5.23 -9.01
N LEU A 57 16.34 -6.51 -8.63
CA LEU A 57 17.43 -7.14 -7.90
C LEU A 57 18.66 -7.38 -8.78
N ILE A 58 18.47 -7.82 -10.04
CA ILE A 58 19.58 -8.19 -10.96
C ILE A 58 20.23 -6.94 -11.55
N VAL A 59 19.47 -5.96 -12.01
CA VAL A 59 20.02 -4.75 -12.69
C VAL A 59 20.89 -3.90 -11.78
N ASN A 60 20.63 -3.91 -10.48
CA ASN A 60 21.41 -3.13 -9.52
C ASN A 60 22.62 -3.90 -8.91
N ASN A 61 22.78 -5.18 -9.26
CA ASN A 61 23.89 -6.00 -8.79
C ASN A 61 24.50 -6.72 -9.99
N ASP A 62 25.54 -6.12 -10.57
CA ASP A 62 26.24 -6.61 -11.77
C ASP A 62 26.81 -8.05 -11.63
N THR A 63 26.73 -8.66 -10.45
CA THR A 63 27.07 -10.08 -10.23
C THR A 63 26.44 -10.60 -8.95
N LEU A 64 25.28 -11.25 -9.05
CA LEU A 64 24.73 -12.06 -7.93
C LEU A 64 25.69 -13.16 -7.46
N THR A 65 26.64 -13.54 -8.28
CA THR A 65 27.67 -14.57 -7.98
C THR A 65 28.81 -14.07 -7.10
N SER A 66 28.94 -12.77 -6.90
CA SER A 66 30.03 -12.12 -6.14
C SER A 66 29.54 -11.38 -4.89
N ILE A 67 28.29 -11.58 -4.48
CA ILE A 67 27.78 -10.91 -3.28
C ILE A 67 28.48 -11.51 -2.06
N GLY A 68 29.47 -10.77 -1.54
CA GLY A 68 29.97 -10.99 -0.18
C GLY A 68 28.77 -10.90 0.77
N LYS A 69 28.67 -11.88 1.67
CA LYS A 69 27.57 -12.12 2.62
C LYS A 69 27.43 -11.02 3.69
N GLU A 70 27.66 -9.81 3.33
CA GLU A 70 27.61 -8.70 4.27
C GLU A 70 26.19 -8.16 4.33
N THR A 71 25.69 -7.97 5.53
CA THR A 71 24.40 -7.34 5.85
C THR A 71 24.18 -6.05 5.05
N LEU A 72 25.26 -5.35 4.69
CA LEU A 72 25.23 -4.14 3.88
C LEU A 72 24.66 -4.37 2.48
N VAL A 73 24.88 -5.51 1.87
CA VAL A 73 24.38 -5.83 0.53
C VAL A 73 22.87 -6.11 0.56
N LEU A 74 22.41 -6.84 1.58
CA LEU A 74 20.99 -7.13 1.77
C LEU A 74 20.20 -5.84 2.01
N ASN A 75 20.68 -4.97 2.89
CA ASN A 75 20.07 -3.65 3.14
C ASN A 75 19.99 -2.80 1.87
N LYS A 76 21.03 -2.83 1.03
CA LYS A 76 21.03 -2.10 -0.25
C LYS A 76 20.02 -2.68 -1.25
N MET A 77 19.79 -3.97 -1.23
CA MET A 77 18.74 -4.63 -2.01
C MET A 77 17.34 -4.18 -1.54
N GLU A 78 17.10 -4.16 -0.22
CA GLU A 78 15.86 -3.63 0.37
C GLU A 78 15.62 -2.17 -0.03
N GLU A 79 16.62 -1.29 0.13
CA GLU A 79 16.55 0.10 -0.30
C GLU A 79 16.22 0.24 -1.80
N THR A 80 16.76 -0.66 -2.63
CA THR A 80 16.48 -0.65 -4.07
C THR A 80 15.05 -1.05 -4.37
N LEU A 81 14.52 -2.06 -3.68
CA LEU A 81 13.13 -2.48 -3.79
C LEU A 81 12.18 -1.38 -3.31
N LEU A 82 12.48 -0.73 -2.18
CA LEU A 82 11.69 0.35 -1.59
C LEU A 82 11.64 1.63 -2.46
N LYS A 83 12.56 1.81 -3.40
CA LYS A 83 12.46 2.87 -4.42
C LYS A 83 11.35 2.64 -5.43
N ASN A 84 10.83 1.41 -5.53
CA ASN A 84 9.70 1.13 -6.39
C ASN A 84 8.40 1.61 -5.72
N PRO A 85 7.64 2.54 -6.33
CA PRO A 85 6.46 3.12 -5.70
C PRO A 85 5.29 2.15 -5.52
N MET A 86 5.38 0.90 -6.03
CA MET A 86 4.39 -0.16 -5.79
C MET A 86 4.69 -0.96 -4.51
N ILE A 87 5.89 -0.80 -3.94
CA ILE A 87 6.34 -1.57 -2.79
C ILE A 87 6.22 -0.69 -1.54
N LYS A 88 5.52 -1.20 -0.53
CA LYS A 88 5.38 -0.57 0.78
C LYS A 88 6.52 -0.97 1.71
N ASN A 89 6.80 -2.27 1.74
CA ASN A 89 7.88 -2.83 2.54
C ASN A 89 8.55 -3.99 1.81
N ALA A 90 9.84 -4.18 2.05
CA ALA A 90 10.64 -5.26 1.49
C ALA A 90 11.62 -5.77 2.54
N GLU A 91 11.68 -7.07 2.72
CA GLU A 91 12.64 -7.77 3.58
C GLU A 91 13.46 -8.72 2.73
N VAL A 92 14.78 -8.59 2.78
CA VAL A 92 15.71 -9.45 2.03
C VAL A 92 16.58 -10.21 3.01
N PHE A 93 16.59 -11.52 2.93
CA PHE A 93 17.36 -12.37 3.82
C PHE A 93 18.04 -13.52 3.07
N LEU A 94 19.13 -14.00 3.63
CA LEU A 94 19.86 -15.15 3.10
C LEU A 94 19.73 -16.33 4.06
N THR A 95 19.26 -17.45 3.55
CA THR A 95 19.16 -18.68 4.33
C THR A 95 20.51 -19.37 4.46
N ILE A 96 20.62 -20.27 5.43
CA ILE A 96 21.84 -21.07 5.66
C ILE A 96 22.22 -21.90 4.42
N ASP A 97 21.24 -22.30 3.62
CA ASP A 97 21.41 -23.12 2.41
C ASP A 97 21.79 -22.31 1.16
N GLY A 98 21.91 -20.98 1.28
CA GLY A 98 22.29 -20.09 0.18
C GLY A 98 21.13 -19.64 -0.69
N LEU A 99 19.87 -19.76 -0.21
CA LEU A 99 18.69 -19.20 -0.85
C LEU A 99 18.54 -17.73 -0.47
N LEU A 100 18.36 -16.85 -1.44
CA LEU A 100 17.99 -15.45 -1.23
C LEU A 100 16.46 -15.36 -1.16
N GLY A 101 15.93 -15.17 0.06
CA GLY A 101 14.51 -14.90 0.28
C GLY A 101 14.21 -13.42 0.19
N VAL A 102 13.12 -13.08 -0.48
CA VAL A 102 12.63 -11.70 -0.64
C VAL A 102 11.16 -11.68 -0.31
N LYS A 103 10.79 -11.02 0.79
CA LYS A 103 9.39 -10.79 1.17
C LYS A 103 8.99 -9.39 0.78
N ILE A 104 7.84 -9.26 0.11
CA ILE A 104 7.34 -7.99 -0.40
C ILE A 104 5.94 -7.74 0.10
N GLU A 105 5.75 -6.61 0.76
CA GLU A 105 4.46 -6.00 1.02
C GLU A 105 4.20 -4.93 -0.03
N GLN A 106 3.14 -5.09 -0.80
CA GLN A 106 2.74 -4.11 -1.80
C GLN A 106 1.90 -2.99 -1.18
N ARG A 107 1.94 -1.78 -1.78
CA ARG A 107 1.01 -0.71 -1.43
C ARG A 107 -0.40 -1.07 -1.86
N LYS A 108 -1.38 -0.72 -1.02
CA LYS A 108 -2.80 -0.96 -1.27
C LYS A 108 -3.48 0.34 -1.70
N PRO A 109 -3.89 0.47 -2.95
CA PRO A 109 -4.56 1.67 -3.40
C PRO A 109 -5.96 1.78 -2.79
N ILE A 110 -6.31 2.96 -2.30
CA ILE A 110 -7.64 3.29 -1.76
C ILE A 110 -8.45 4.22 -2.66
N ALA A 111 -7.80 4.91 -3.61
CA ALA A 111 -8.46 5.72 -4.62
C ALA A 111 -7.60 5.85 -5.88
N ARG A 112 -8.26 6.14 -7.03
CA ARG A 112 -7.62 6.53 -8.28
C ARG A 112 -7.87 8.00 -8.56
N VAL A 113 -6.82 8.77 -8.74
CA VAL A 113 -6.87 10.17 -9.11
C VAL A 113 -6.80 10.28 -10.63
N LEU A 114 -7.78 10.98 -11.22
CA LEU A 114 -7.72 11.37 -12.62
C LEU A 114 -6.86 12.62 -12.75
N GLY A 115 -5.73 12.49 -13.40
CA GLY A 115 -4.75 13.55 -13.59
C GLY A 115 -3.99 13.37 -14.91
N SER A 116 -2.85 14.00 -15.04
CA SER A 116 -1.97 13.82 -16.19
C SER A 116 -0.53 13.65 -15.72
N PRO A 117 -0.07 12.40 -15.52
CA PRO A 117 -0.76 11.11 -15.67
C PRO A 117 -1.72 10.78 -14.51
N ASP A 118 -2.63 9.82 -14.72
CA ASP A 118 -3.43 9.20 -13.66
C ASP A 118 -2.55 8.43 -12.67
N PHE A 119 -2.95 8.40 -11.41
CA PHE A 119 -2.24 7.65 -10.35
C PHE A 119 -3.19 7.13 -9.28
N TYR A 120 -2.72 6.22 -8.44
CA TYR A 120 -3.42 5.81 -7.22
C TYR A 120 -2.89 6.58 -6.01
N ILE A 121 -3.73 6.65 -4.96
CA ILE A 121 -3.34 7.01 -3.60
C ILE A 121 -3.52 5.76 -2.73
N ASP A 122 -2.53 5.45 -1.89
CA ASP A 122 -2.60 4.35 -0.94
C ASP A 122 -3.14 4.77 0.44
N GLU A 123 -3.18 3.82 1.37
CA GLU A 123 -3.65 4.03 2.75
C GLU A 123 -2.82 5.05 3.55
N GLU A 124 -1.60 5.34 3.12
CA GLU A 124 -0.69 6.31 3.74
C GLU A 124 -0.77 7.69 3.07
N GLY A 125 -1.63 7.85 2.06
CA GLY A 125 -1.71 9.07 1.25
C GLY A 125 -0.56 9.21 0.24
N THR A 126 0.17 8.12 -0.02
CA THR A 126 1.31 8.12 -0.94
C THR A 126 0.84 7.89 -2.37
N LYS A 127 1.42 8.64 -3.30
CA LYS A 127 1.18 8.42 -4.75
C LYS A 127 1.81 7.11 -5.19
N MET A 128 1.04 6.30 -5.90
CA MET A 128 1.55 5.15 -6.64
C MET A 128 1.07 5.17 -8.09
N PRO A 129 1.91 4.82 -9.07
CA PRO A 129 1.51 4.81 -10.47
C PRO A 129 0.46 3.73 -10.74
N LEU A 130 -0.19 3.81 -11.91
CA LEU A 130 -1.06 2.73 -12.34
C LEU A 130 -0.24 1.48 -12.67
N SER A 131 -0.75 0.33 -12.25
CA SER A 131 -0.15 -0.95 -12.62
C SER A 131 -0.57 -1.35 -14.05
N THR A 132 0.36 -1.94 -14.78
CA THR A 132 0.09 -2.58 -16.09
C THR A 132 -0.51 -3.97 -15.94
N VAL A 133 -0.48 -4.53 -14.74
CA VAL A 133 -0.89 -5.92 -14.46
C VAL A 133 -2.28 -5.98 -13.85
N HIS A 134 -2.58 -5.05 -12.94
CA HIS A 134 -3.83 -5.06 -12.19
C HIS A 134 -4.42 -3.67 -12.06
N SER A 135 -5.76 -3.57 -12.13
CA SER A 135 -6.51 -2.34 -11.91
C SER A 135 -7.38 -2.46 -10.67
N ALA A 136 -7.12 -1.63 -9.66
CA ALA A 136 -7.89 -1.62 -8.43
C ALA A 136 -9.31 -1.07 -8.65
N ARG A 137 -10.28 -1.70 -7.97
CA ARG A 137 -11.67 -1.21 -7.91
C ARG A 137 -11.84 -0.28 -6.71
N VAL A 138 -11.43 0.95 -6.89
CA VAL A 138 -11.42 1.99 -5.85
C VAL A 138 -12.18 3.22 -6.33
N PRO A 139 -12.66 4.11 -5.44
CA PRO A 139 -13.28 5.36 -5.79
C PRO A 139 -12.39 6.23 -6.69
N ILE A 140 -13.01 6.98 -7.61
CA ILE A 140 -12.32 7.89 -8.51
C ILE A 140 -12.33 9.30 -7.91
N ILE A 141 -11.17 9.94 -7.86
CA ILE A 141 -11.02 11.32 -7.43
C ILE A 141 -10.86 12.23 -8.65
N THR A 142 -11.60 13.31 -8.66
CA THR A 142 -11.54 14.37 -9.67
C THR A 142 -11.47 15.73 -9.00
N GLY A 143 -11.07 16.75 -9.73
CA GLY A 143 -11.03 18.14 -9.26
C GLY A 143 -9.63 18.63 -8.97
N VAL A 144 -9.50 19.61 -8.10
CA VAL A 144 -8.21 20.24 -7.77
C VAL A 144 -7.61 19.53 -6.56
N LEU A 145 -6.53 18.81 -6.80
CA LEU A 145 -5.74 18.18 -5.74
C LEU A 145 -4.41 18.91 -5.65
N ASN A 146 -4.14 19.47 -4.49
CA ASN A 146 -2.79 19.83 -4.10
C ASN A 146 -2.00 18.56 -3.80
N ASP A 147 -0.67 18.63 -3.67
CA ASP A 147 0.16 17.46 -3.33
C ASP A 147 -0.06 16.94 -1.90
N ASP A 148 -0.94 17.58 -1.13
CA ASP A 148 -1.39 17.14 0.18
C ASP A 148 -2.70 16.34 0.06
N PHE A 149 -2.61 15.04 0.32
CA PHE A 149 -3.75 14.12 0.27
C PHE A 149 -4.31 13.76 1.64
N GLU A 150 -3.83 14.34 2.74
CA GLU A 150 -4.19 13.96 4.10
C GLU A 150 -5.71 13.98 4.33
N ASN A 151 -6.36 15.08 3.96
CA ASN A 151 -7.80 15.25 4.11
C ASN A 151 -8.63 14.25 3.30
N VAL A 152 -8.20 13.98 2.07
CA VAL A 152 -8.87 13.03 1.18
C VAL A 152 -8.65 11.59 1.66
N THR A 153 -7.42 11.25 2.05
CA THR A 153 -7.05 9.94 2.59
C THR A 153 -7.84 9.63 3.85
N LYS A 154 -7.95 10.57 4.78
CA LYS A 154 -8.75 10.42 5.99
C LYS A 154 -10.21 10.07 5.70
N LEU A 155 -10.83 10.75 4.72
CA LEU A 155 -12.20 10.44 4.31
C LEU A 155 -12.31 9.09 3.64
N LEU A 156 -11.35 8.72 2.78
CA LEU A 156 -11.33 7.43 2.09
C LEU A 156 -11.17 6.25 3.05
N LEU A 157 -10.31 6.39 4.05
CA LEU A 157 -10.14 5.37 5.09
C LEU A 157 -11.45 5.15 5.85
N LYS A 158 -12.14 6.24 6.22
CA LYS A 158 -13.46 6.17 6.85
C LYS A 158 -14.54 5.54 5.94
N ILE A 159 -14.48 5.81 4.63
CA ILE A 159 -15.37 5.16 3.65
C ILE A 159 -15.08 3.65 3.61
N ASN A 160 -13.81 3.24 3.65
CA ASN A 160 -13.42 1.83 3.61
C ASN A 160 -13.77 1.06 4.90
N GLU A 161 -13.84 1.75 6.05
CA GLU A 161 -14.29 1.17 7.32
C GLU A 161 -15.81 0.94 7.40
N ASP A 162 -16.59 1.54 6.49
CA ASP A 162 -18.05 1.55 6.55
C ASP A 162 -18.67 0.78 5.37
N ASP A 163 -19.26 -0.38 5.65
CA ASP A 163 -19.84 -1.28 4.63
C ASP A 163 -20.87 -0.61 3.72
N PHE A 164 -21.66 0.35 4.25
CA PHE A 164 -22.63 1.07 3.45
C PHE A 164 -21.95 2.10 2.54
N MET A 165 -20.99 2.84 3.09
CA MET A 165 -20.30 3.90 2.34
C MET A 165 -19.42 3.30 1.24
N ILE A 166 -18.68 2.23 1.49
CA ILE A 166 -17.87 1.55 0.47
C ILE A 166 -18.74 0.98 -0.67
N ALA A 167 -19.93 0.51 -0.34
CA ALA A 167 -20.86 0.01 -1.36
C ALA A 167 -21.51 1.12 -2.20
N CYS A 168 -21.69 2.31 -1.62
CA CYS A 168 -22.40 3.44 -2.23
C CYS A 168 -21.49 4.43 -2.94
N VAL A 169 -20.32 4.78 -2.37
CA VAL A 169 -19.45 5.84 -2.90
C VAL A 169 -18.60 5.30 -4.04
N ILE A 170 -18.68 5.91 -5.20
CA ILE A 170 -17.89 5.55 -6.39
C ILE A 170 -16.86 6.60 -6.77
N GLY A 171 -16.91 7.77 -6.15
CA GLY A 171 -15.93 8.81 -6.41
C GLY A 171 -16.10 10.05 -5.53
N LEU A 172 -15.08 10.85 -5.55
CA LEU A 172 -14.95 12.11 -4.84
C LEU A 172 -14.60 13.21 -5.86
N GLN A 173 -15.22 14.37 -5.73
CA GLN A 173 -14.84 15.57 -6.45
C GLN A 173 -14.32 16.57 -5.42
N VAL A 174 -13.06 16.98 -5.57
CA VAL A 174 -12.43 17.97 -4.69
C VAL A 174 -12.52 19.34 -5.34
N GLU A 175 -13.15 20.26 -4.63
CA GLU A 175 -13.30 21.64 -5.09
C GLU A 175 -12.08 22.50 -4.71
N PRO A 176 -11.88 23.66 -5.36
CA PRO A 176 -10.72 24.53 -5.07
C PRO A 176 -10.63 25.04 -3.61
N ASN A 177 -11.75 25.06 -2.90
CA ASN A 177 -11.85 25.44 -1.49
C ASN A 177 -11.66 24.25 -0.52
N GLU A 178 -11.14 23.10 -1.03
CA GLU A 178 -10.94 21.86 -0.30
C GLU A 178 -12.22 21.18 0.22
N THR A 179 -13.38 21.60 -0.25
CA THR A 179 -14.62 20.87 0.02
C THR A 179 -14.73 19.66 -0.91
N ILE A 180 -15.36 18.60 -0.41
CA ILE A 180 -15.48 17.34 -1.12
C ILE A 180 -16.96 17.08 -1.41
N ASN A 181 -17.23 16.67 -2.65
CA ASN A 181 -18.52 16.16 -3.08
C ASN A 181 -18.40 14.67 -3.34
N LEU A 182 -19.36 13.88 -2.85
CA LEU A 182 -19.37 12.43 -3.08
C LEU A 182 -20.26 12.11 -4.29
N ARG A 183 -19.78 11.18 -5.11
CA ARG A 183 -20.56 10.56 -6.21
C ARG A 183 -21.08 9.22 -5.74
N ILE A 184 -22.38 9.02 -5.87
CA ILE A 184 -23.07 7.83 -5.34
C ILE A 184 -23.45 6.89 -6.48
N ARG A 185 -23.27 5.60 -6.24
CA ARG A 185 -23.60 4.53 -7.19
C ARG A 185 -25.08 4.51 -7.49
N LYS A 186 -25.44 4.40 -8.77
CA LYS A 186 -26.83 4.31 -9.26
C LYS A 186 -27.73 5.49 -8.92
N ASN A 187 -27.16 6.62 -8.50
CA ASN A 187 -27.91 7.84 -8.20
C ASN A 187 -27.21 9.03 -8.83
N ASP A 188 -28.01 9.92 -9.44
CA ASP A 188 -27.47 11.09 -10.13
C ASP A 188 -27.42 12.35 -9.26
N PHE A 189 -27.80 12.26 -7.98
CA PHE A 189 -27.66 13.38 -7.08
C PHE A 189 -26.21 13.50 -6.56
N LYS A 190 -25.77 14.73 -6.37
CA LYS A 190 -24.49 15.03 -5.72
C LYS A 190 -24.69 15.08 -4.21
N VAL A 191 -23.70 14.60 -3.45
CA VAL A 191 -23.66 14.75 -1.99
C VAL A 191 -22.59 15.76 -1.65
N LEU A 192 -22.99 16.94 -1.18
CA LEU A 192 -22.06 17.96 -0.66
C LEU A 192 -21.62 17.53 0.73
N PHE A 193 -20.44 16.90 0.79
CA PHE A 193 -19.87 16.44 2.05
C PHE A 193 -19.19 17.59 2.80
N GLY A 194 -18.60 18.54 2.06
CA GLY A 194 -17.82 19.64 2.61
C GLY A 194 -16.44 19.19 3.09
N LYS A 195 -15.88 19.88 4.08
CA LYS A 195 -14.59 19.49 4.66
C LYS A 195 -14.71 18.17 5.41
N PRO A 196 -13.64 17.32 5.45
CA PRO A 196 -13.64 15.99 6.09
C PRO A 196 -13.50 16.12 7.63
N VAL A 197 -14.42 16.84 8.23
CA VAL A 197 -14.60 16.99 9.67
C VAL A 197 -15.92 16.36 10.07
N ASP A 198 -16.00 15.79 11.29
CA ASP A 198 -17.19 15.12 11.82
C ASP A 198 -17.76 14.04 10.87
N ILE A 199 -16.84 13.23 10.30
CA ILE A 199 -17.13 12.29 9.21
C ILE A 199 -18.21 11.29 9.63
N ASP A 200 -18.09 10.69 10.82
CA ASP A 200 -18.99 9.66 11.31
C ASP A 200 -20.45 10.18 11.44
N ASN A 201 -20.64 11.38 11.96
CA ASN A 201 -21.96 12.01 12.05
C ASN A 201 -22.55 12.30 10.65
N LYS A 202 -21.73 12.79 9.72
CA LYS A 202 -22.16 13.00 8.33
C LYS A 202 -22.57 11.69 7.66
N PHE A 203 -21.84 10.60 7.92
CA PHE A 203 -22.23 9.28 7.42
C PHE A 203 -23.56 8.80 8.00
N GLN A 204 -23.77 8.95 9.31
CA GLN A 204 -25.04 8.59 9.93
C GLN A 204 -26.21 9.38 9.36
N LYS A 205 -26.05 10.69 9.18
CA LYS A 205 -27.07 11.53 8.54
C LYS A 205 -27.36 11.09 7.11
N PHE A 206 -26.33 10.82 6.33
CA PHE A 206 -26.52 10.35 4.95
C PHE A 206 -27.21 9.00 4.89
N LYS A 207 -26.84 8.04 5.75
CA LYS A 207 -27.49 6.73 5.86
C LYS A 207 -28.97 6.86 6.22
N ALA A 208 -29.30 7.71 7.18
CA ALA A 208 -30.69 7.96 7.58
C ALA A 208 -31.51 8.54 6.42
N PHE A 209 -30.99 9.57 5.74
CA PHE A 209 -31.61 10.14 4.55
C PHE A 209 -31.81 9.08 3.47
N TYR A 210 -30.76 8.35 3.13
CA TYR A 210 -30.79 7.34 2.06
C TYR A 210 -31.79 6.23 2.36
N LYS A 211 -31.85 5.74 3.61
CA LYS A 211 -32.79 4.70 4.03
C LYS A 211 -34.25 5.15 3.90
N LEU A 212 -34.58 6.35 4.39
CA LEU A 212 -35.95 6.91 4.31
C LEU A 212 -36.38 7.11 2.87
N THR A 213 -35.56 7.81 2.07
CA THR A 213 -35.90 8.12 0.69
C THR A 213 -35.93 6.91 -0.24
N LYS A 214 -35.14 5.87 0.06
CA LYS A 214 -35.17 4.61 -0.68
C LYS A 214 -36.46 3.83 -0.43
N GLN A 215 -36.99 3.82 0.79
CA GLN A 215 -38.25 3.15 1.12
C GLN A 215 -39.41 3.75 0.30
N ASP A 216 -39.43 5.06 0.11
CA ASP A 216 -40.46 5.77 -0.60
C ASP A 216 -40.21 5.84 -2.13
N SER A 217 -39.17 5.21 -2.63
CA SER A 217 -38.71 5.27 -4.04
C SER A 217 -38.43 6.71 -4.54
N LEU A 218 -38.08 7.62 -3.63
CA LEU A 218 -37.95 9.06 -3.92
C LEU A 218 -36.50 9.48 -4.25
N LEU A 219 -35.53 8.58 -4.21
CA LEU A 219 -34.10 8.92 -4.43
C LEU A 219 -33.85 9.65 -5.76
N SER A 220 -34.56 9.25 -6.82
CA SER A 220 -34.46 9.87 -8.16
C SER A 220 -34.98 11.31 -8.22
N ASN A 221 -35.79 11.72 -7.24
CA ASN A 221 -36.40 13.06 -7.20
C ASN A 221 -35.42 14.12 -6.67
N TYR A 222 -34.30 13.74 -6.15
CA TYR A 222 -33.30 14.67 -5.62
C TYR A 222 -32.18 14.94 -6.62
N SER A 223 -31.66 16.16 -6.62
CA SER A 223 -30.50 16.59 -7.39
C SER A 223 -29.27 16.80 -6.51
N LEU A 224 -29.50 17.17 -5.24
CA LEU A 224 -28.46 17.52 -4.30
C LEU A 224 -28.82 17.07 -2.87
N VAL A 225 -27.82 16.60 -2.13
CA VAL A 225 -27.93 16.31 -0.69
C VAL A 225 -26.76 16.99 0.01
N ASP A 226 -27.07 17.93 0.90
CA ASP A 226 -26.07 18.71 1.62
C ASP A 226 -25.93 18.20 3.06
N LEU A 227 -24.72 17.77 3.42
CA LEU A 227 -24.35 17.24 4.73
C LEU A 227 -23.52 18.24 5.56
N GLN A 228 -23.34 19.46 5.08
CA GLN A 228 -22.49 20.46 5.73
C GLN A 228 -23.10 21.05 6.99
N PHE A 229 -24.42 20.96 7.13
CA PHE A 229 -25.14 21.45 8.31
C PHE A 229 -25.02 20.47 9.49
N ASN A 230 -24.78 20.98 10.70
CA ASN A 230 -24.49 20.15 11.87
C ASN A 230 -25.64 19.22 12.30
N SER A 231 -26.89 19.70 12.26
CA SER A 231 -28.05 19.03 12.84
C SER A 231 -29.08 18.51 11.83
N GLN A 232 -28.90 18.77 10.54
CA GLN A 232 -29.90 18.43 9.51
C GLN A 232 -29.21 18.01 8.20
N VAL A 233 -29.99 17.31 7.36
CA VAL A 233 -29.68 17.07 5.95
C VAL A 233 -30.61 17.96 5.11
N VAL A 234 -30.00 18.73 4.23
CA VAL A 234 -30.77 19.55 3.28
C VAL A 234 -30.74 18.88 1.92
N ALA A 235 -31.89 18.50 1.40
CA ALA A 235 -31.99 17.83 0.12
C ALA A 235 -32.81 18.67 -0.88
N THR A 236 -32.24 18.96 -2.04
CA THR A 236 -32.86 19.72 -3.11
C THR A 236 -33.51 18.78 -4.11
N LYS A 237 -34.80 18.94 -4.36
CA LYS A 237 -35.51 18.17 -5.38
C LYS A 237 -35.12 18.64 -6.77
N ARG A 238 -35.17 17.74 -7.74
CA ARG A 238 -35.09 18.10 -9.17
C ARG A 238 -36.31 18.96 -9.55
N ILE A 239 -36.06 20.00 -10.29
CA ILE A 239 -37.13 20.73 -10.95
C ILE A 239 -37.52 19.86 -12.15
N THR A 240 -38.61 19.10 -12.03
CA THR A 240 -39.30 18.56 -13.19
C THR A 240 -40.08 19.73 -13.79
N ASN A 241 -39.59 20.28 -14.91
CA ASN A 241 -40.43 21.16 -15.72
C ASN A 241 -41.64 20.31 -16.13
N GLY A 242 -42.73 20.54 -15.47
CA GLY A 242 -44.00 19.91 -15.84
C GLY A 242 -44.32 20.30 -17.27
N GLU A 243 -44.59 19.29 -18.10
CA GLU A 243 -45.39 19.46 -19.32
C GLU A 243 -46.78 19.98 -19.00
#